data_8bc404d976c88dd650629e8466e2ad89
#
_entry.id   8bc404d976c88dd650629e8466e2ad89
#
_cell.length_a   1.000
_cell.length_b   1.000
_cell.length_c   1.000
_cell.angle_alpha   90.00
_cell.angle_beta   90.00
_cell.angle_gamma   90.00
#
_symmetry.space_group_name_H-M   'P 1'
#
loop_
_entity.id
_entity.type
_entity.pdbx_description
1 polymer ?
#
loop_
_entity_poly.entity_id
_entity_poly.type
_entity_poly.pdbx_seq_one_letter_code
_entity_poly.pdbx_strand_id
1 'polypeptide(L)'
;MTDFLTEFSNALAGRAEAAKNAVVAIRLAHERHLTGMVWRPEIVVVSEQSLPRNDDFELVATGGAVVTARMAGRDPATNIAILRLAEPIASPSIAAGEAHTGAVALAIGADGTGGASARLGLVNLAGAEWHSSRGGLIDRRIVLDLRLARHEEGGPVFDAAGACLGMSTFGPRGQVIAIPTATIARIVPLLLGNGRIARGWLGVALQAVAVPDALREAAGQSSGLMVMSVVAGGPAAQAGIVAGDIVLSVDGTSTHRFRKLARHFGSDSIGRNADLRLIRSGTVITVPTTIAERPAA
;
A
#
# COMPACT_ATOMS: atom_id res chain seq x y z
N MET A 1 32.79 33.72 -3.60
CA MET A 1 31.50 33.35 -4.21
C MET A 1 31.50 31.84 -4.33
N THR A 2 30.70 31.16 -3.52
CA THR A 2 30.52 29.71 -3.66
C THR A 2 29.73 29.47 -4.93
N ASP A 3 30.14 28.49 -5.74
CA ASP A 3 29.43 28.12 -6.94
C ASP A 3 28.09 27.49 -6.63
N PHE A 4 27.04 27.80 -7.36
CA PHE A 4 25.68 27.25 -7.19
C PHE A 4 25.69 25.72 -7.10
N LEU A 5 26.50 25.03 -7.89
CA LEU A 5 26.59 23.56 -7.83
C LEU A 5 27.13 23.05 -6.51
N THR A 6 28.10 23.76 -5.93
CA THR A 6 28.64 23.43 -4.61
C THR A 6 27.61 23.67 -3.50
N GLU A 7 26.87 24.77 -3.56
CA GLU A 7 25.79 25.06 -2.60
C GLU A 7 24.67 24.03 -2.68
N PHE A 8 24.24 23.68 -3.89
CA PHE A 8 23.24 22.67 -4.13
C PHE A 8 23.70 21.28 -3.62
N SER A 9 24.93 20.87 -3.95
CA SER A 9 25.51 19.60 -3.47
C SER A 9 25.57 19.55 -1.95
N ASN A 10 26.02 20.61 -1.30
CA ASN A 10 26.10 20.70 0.16
C ASN A 10 24.71 20.65 0.82
N ALA A 11 23.72 21.32 0.21
CA ALA A 11 22.33 21.28 0.68
C ALA A 11 21.76 19.87 0.64
N LEU A 12 21.98 19.12 -0.45
CA LEU A 12 21.54 17.72 -0.58
C LEU A 12 22.25 16.81 0.43
N ALA A 13 23.56 16.95 0.58
CA ALA A 13 24.34 16.18 1.55
C ALA A 13 23.86 16.46 2.98
N GLY A 14 23.62 17.74 3.32
CA GLY A 14 23.07 18.13 4.61
C GLY A 14 21.66 17.55 4.88
N ARG A 15 20.81 17.46 3.83
CA ARG A 15 19.48 16.82 3.95
C ARG A 15 19.60 15.31 4.18
N ALA A 16 20.49 14.63 3.46
CA ALA A 16 20.74 13.20 3.63
C ALA A 16 21.27 12.89 5.05
N GLU A 17 22.21 13.69 5.55
CA GLU A 17 22.74 13.55 6.90
C GLU A 17 21.68 13.80 7.98
N ALA A 18 20.84 14.82 7.83
CA ALA A 18 19.73 15.08 8.74
C ALA A 18 18.69 13.95 8.76
N ALA A 19 18.52 13.23 7.65
CA ALA A 19 17.56 12.16 7.48
C ALA A 19 18.08 10.78 7.91
N LYS A 20 19.37 10.61 8.25
CA LYS A 20 19.95 9.30 8.56
C LYS A 20 19.28 8.56 9.70
N ASN A 21 18.77 9.28 10.71
CA ASN A 21 18.02 8.69 11.82
C ASN A 21 16.57 8.35 11.46
N ALA A 22 16.11 8.65 10.24
CA ALA A 22 14.80 8.29 9.76
C ALA A 22 14.74 6.87 9.18
N VAL A 23 15.87 6.14 9.12
CA VAL A 23 15.94 4.79 8.57
C VAL A 23 16.59 3.81 9.52
N VAL A 24 16.19 2.56 9.39
CA VAL A 24 16.83 1.39 10.00
C VAL A 24 16.99 0.30 8.95
N ALA A 25 18.03 -0.52 9.07
CA ALA A 25 18.13 -1.74 8.28
C ALA A 25 17.46 -2.89 9.02
N ILE A 26 16.55 -3.60 8.36
CA ILE A 26 15.90 -4.80 8.87
C ILE A 26 16.67 -6.00 8.34
N ARG A 27 17.33 -6.75 9.22
CA ARG A 27 18.13 -7.93 8.84
C ARG A 27 17.24 -9.04 8.29
N LEU A 28 17.69 -9.66 7.21
CA LEU A 28 17.11 -10.84 6.59
C LEU A 28 18.12 -11.97 6.52
N ALA A 29 17.66 -13.17 6.16
CA ALA A 29 18.55 -14.29 5.89
C ALA A 29 19.58 -13.96 4.79
N HIS A 30 20.76 -14.60 4.83
CA HIS A 30 21.84 -14.45 3.85
C HIS A 30 22.41 -13.03 3.75
N GLU A 31 22.63 -12.37 4.88
CA GLU A 31 23.23 -11.01 4.96
C GLU A 31 22.51 -9.92 4.17
N ARG A 32 21.28 -10.20 3.78
CA ARG A 32 20.42 -9.20 3.14
C ARG A 32 19.74 -8.33 4.18
N HIS A 33 19.33 -7.16 3.76
CA HIS A 33 18.51 -6.28 4.58
C HIS A 33 17.43 -5.58 3.75
N LEU A 34 16.47 -4.97 4.44
CA LEU A 34 15.48 -4.03 3.90
C LEU A 34 15.59 -2.73 4.66
N THR A 35 15.07 -1.66 4.10
CA THR A 35 14.95 -0.38 4.80
C THR A 35 13.59 -0.28 5.48
N GLY A 36 13.59 0.15 6.74
CA GLY A 36 12.41 0.59 7.46
C GLY A 36 12.49 2.09 7.74
N MET A 37 11.34 2.77 7.67
CA MET A 37 11.22 4.18 8.03
C MET A 37 10.88 4.31 9.51
N VAL A 38 11.69 5.01 10.29
CA VAL A 38 11.43 5.32 11.70
C VAL A 38 10.32 6.36 11.75
N TRP A 39 9.11 5.92 12.07
CA TRP A 39 7.91 6.76 12.14
C TRP A 39 7.78 7.48 13.47
N ARG A 40 8.16 6.80 14.54
CA ARG A 40 8.23 7.27 15.94
C ARG A 40 9.35 6.51 16.64
N PRO A 41 9.82 6.94 17.81
CA PRO A 41 10.93 6.26 18.53
C PRO A 41 10.74 4.75 18.70
N GLU A 42 9.50 4.26 18.79
CA GLU A 42 9.19 2.84 19.01
C GLU A 42 8.53 2.18 17.80
N ILE A 43 8.32 2.92 16.69
CA ILE A 43 7.52 2.47 15.54
C ILE A 43 8.30 2.61 14.25
N VAL A 44 8.48 1.51 13.57
CA VAL A 44 9.06 1.45 12.22
C VAL A 44 7.99 1.04 11.23
N VAL A 45 7.85 1.81 10.17
CA VAL A 45 6.97 1.52 9.02
C VAL A 45 7.81 0.91 7.93
N VAL A 46 7.29 -0.15 7.29
CA VAL A 46 8.02 -0.95 6.29
C VAL A 46 7.10 -1.23 5.10
N SER A 47 7.68 -1.40 3.92
CA SER A 47 6.95 -1.92 2.76
C SER A 47 6.52 -3.37 3.00
N GLU A 48 5.21 -3.61 3.10
CA GLU A 48 4.64 -4.92 3.44
C GLU A 48 5.01 -6.01 2.43
N GLN A 49 5.01 -5.66 1.13
CA GLN A 49 5.31 -6.62 0.04
C GLN A 49 6.72 -7.19 0.10
N SER A 50 7.67 -6.48 0.72
CA SER A 50 9.08 -6.89 0.81
C SER A 50 9.40 -7.62 2.10
N LEU A 51 8.54 -7.50 3.13
CA LEU A 51 8.79 -8.02 4.46
C LEU A 51 8.37 -9.50 4.55
N PRO A 52 9.24 -10.42 5.03
CA PRO A 52 8.88 -11.82 5.24
C PRO A 52 7.79 -11.97 6.31
N ARG A 53 7.17 -13.16 6.35
CA ARG A 53 6.10 -13.50 7.28
C ARG A 53 6.64 -13.98 8.63
N ASN A 54 7.47 -13.16 9.26
CA ASN A 54 8.02 -13.39 10.59
C ASN A 54 7.30 -12.51 11.61
N ASP A 55 7.36 -12.89 12.87
CA ASP A 55 6.83 -12.10 13.99
C ASP A 55 7.92 -11.25 14.64
N ASP A 56 9.15 -11.78 14.70
CA ASP A 56 10.30 -11.12 15.32
C ASP A 56 11.33 -10.72 14.24
N PHE A 57 11.95 -9.57 14.44
CA PHE A 57 12.93 -8.97 13.53
C PHE A 57 14.10 -8.38 14.32
N GLU A 58 15.27 -8.41 13.70
CA GLU A 58 16.47 -7.73 14.17
C GLU A 58 16.75 -6.54 13.25
N LEU A 59 16.93 -5.35 13.83
CA LEU A 59 17.14 -4.11 13.12
C LEU A 59 18.49 -3.50 13.50
N VAL A 60 19.12 -2.83 12.55
CA VAL A 60 20.32 -2.03 12.77
C VAL A 60 19.94 -0.56 12.63
N ALA A 61 20.02 0.16 13.75
CA ALA A 61 19.79 1.60 13.81
C ALA A 61 21.03 2.38 13.39
N THR A 62 20.89 3.68 13.20
CA THR A 62 22.00 4.59 12.91
C THR A 62 23.10 4.44 13.94
N GLY A 63 24.36 4.36 13.46
CA GLY A 63 25.52 4.09 14.31
C GLY A 63 25.78 2.62 14.63
N GLY A 64 25.00 1.68 14.05
CA GLY A 64 25.24 0.25 14.15
C GLY A 64 24.60 -0.43 15.37
N ALA A 65 23.82 0.28 16.18
CA ALA A 65 23.11 -0.31 17.32
C ALA A 65 22.08 -1.33 16.82
N VAL A 66 22.10 -2.53 17.41
CA VAL A 66 21.17 -3.60 17.08
C VAL A 66 20.00 -3.57 18.07
N VAL A 67 18.78 -3.54 17.54
CA VAL A 67 17.54 -3.54 18.30
C VAL A 67 16.60 -4.63 17.78
N THR A 68 15.79 -5.19 18.67
CA THR A 68 14.77 -6.18 18.30
C THR A 68 13.41 -5.49 18.11
N ALA A 69 12.60 -6.06 17.24
CA ALA A 69 11.25 -5.56 16.98
C ALA A 69 10.28 -6.72 16.75
N ARG A 70 9.01 -6.47 17.05
CA ARG A 70 7.91 -7.39 16.76
C ARG A 70 6.95 -6.83 15.74
N MET A 71 6.35 -7.73 14.95
CA MET A 71 5.25 -7.39 14.06
C MET A 71 4.08 -6.85 14.88
N ALA A 72 3.68 -5.61 14.64
CA ALA A 72 2.52 -4.99 15.27
C ALA A 72 1.29 -4.99 14.37
N GLY A 73 1.47 -5.08 13.06
CA GLY A 73 0.35 -5.18 12.14
C GLY A 73 0.76 -5.06 10.67
N ARG A 74 -0.10 -5.58 9.77
CA ARG A 74 0.09 -5.58 8.32
C ARG A 74 -1.16 -5.18 7.57
N ASP A 75 -1.02 -4.34 6.55
CA ASP A 75 -2.05 -4.10 5.54
C ASP A 75 -1.48 -4.25 4.12
N PRO A 76 -1.60 -5.44 3.52
CA PRO A 76 -1.18 -5.66 2.14
C PRO A 76 -1.88 -4.77 1.11
N ALA A 77 -3.01 -4.17 1.48
CA ALA A 77 -3.77 -3.35 0.56
C ALA A 77 -3.20 -1.92 0.43
N THR A 78 -2.62 -1.36 1.48
CA THR A 78 -1.87 -0.10 1.41
C THR A 78 -0.36 -0.30 1.32
N ASN A 79 0.10 -1.56 1.36
CA ASN A 79 1.51 -1.94 1.37
C ASN A 79 2.27 -1.38 2.60
N ILE A 80 1.60 -1.37 3.76
CA ILE A 80 2.17 -0.90 5.02
C ILE A 80 2.26 -2.06 6.01
N ALA A 81 3.42 -2.27 6.60
CA ALA A 81 3.62 -3.10 7.79
C ALA A 81 4.25 -2.25 8.90
N ILE A 82 3.98 -2.62 10.14
CA ILE A 82 4.46 -1.90 11.32
C ILE A 82 5.23 -2.87 12.22
N LEU A 83 6.44 -2.48 12.55
CA LEU A 83 7.26 -3.11 13.57
C LEU A 83 7.27 -2.24 14.82
N ARG A 84 7.04 -2.84 15.98
CA ARG A 84 7.20 -2.21 17.29
C ARG A 84 8.56 -2.61 17.86
N LEU A 85 9.40 -1.62 18.14
CA LEU A 85 10.70 -1.83 18.74
C LEU A 85 10.57 -2.21 20.22
N ALA A 86 11.47 -3.04 20.70
CA ALA A 86 11.57 -3.39 22.13
C ALA A 86 12.06 -2.19 22.98
N GLU A 87 12.92 -1.36 22.38
CA GLU A 87 13.46 -0.15 22.98
C GLU A 87 13.37 1.01 22.00
N PRO A 88 13.09 2.25 22.47
CA PRO A 88 13.02 3.41 21.61
C PRO A 88 14.40 3.75 21.02
N ILE A 89 14.40 4.23 19.78
CA ILE A 89 15.60 4.72 19.10
C ILE A 89 15.46 6.20 18.75
N ALA A 90 16.58 6.83 18.38
CA ALA A 90 16.54 8.20 17.87
C ALA A 90 15.64 8.29 16.63
N SER A 91 14.72 9.23 16.65
CA SER A 91 13.76 9.45 15.57
C SER A 91 13.70 10.94 15.24
N PRO A 92 13.85 11.34 13.98
CA PRO A 92 13.63 12.73 13.60
C PRO A 92 12.13 13.06 13.68
N SER A 93 11.81 14.32 13.86
CA SER A 93 10.44 14.80 13.65
C SER A 93 10.11 14.74 12.16
N ILE A 94 9.12 13.95 11.79
CA ILE A 94 8.68 13.79 10.41
C ILE A 94 7.57 14.83 10.14
N ALA A 95 7.93 15.95 9.52
CA ALA A 95 6.95 16.89 8.98
C ALA A 95 6.39 16.31 7.66
N ALA A 96 5.06 16.32 7.51
CA ALA A 96 4.42 15.89 6.26
C ALA A 96 4.65 16.92 5.16
N GLY A 97 5.14 16.45 4.00
CA GLY A 97 5.32 17.23 2.78
C GLY A 97 4.18 17.03 1.78
N GLU A 98 4.05 17.97 0.87
CA GLU A 98 3.14 17.88 -0.26
C GLU A 98 3.90 17.63 -1.56
N ALA A 99 3.54 16.56 -2.28
CA ALA A 99 4.17 16.22 -3.54
C ALA A 99 3.67 17.14 -4.68
N HIS A 100 4.58 17.72 -5.45
CA HIS A 100 4.30 18.48 -6.66
C HIS A 100 5.07 17.88 -7.83
N THR A 101 4.42 17.68 -8.97
CA THR A 101 5.06 17.19 -10.18
C THR A 101 6.21 18.11 -10.60
N GLY A 102 7.38 17.53 -10.86
CA GLY A 102 8.60 18.26 -11.20
C GLY A 102 9.46 18.67 -9.99
N ALA A 103 8.95 18.53 -8.75
CA ALA A 103 9.74 18.84 -7.56
C ALA A 103 10.84 17.80 -7.29
N VAL A 104 11.93 18.23 -6.66
CA VAL A 104 13.01 17.34 -6.20
C VAL A 104 12.49 16.35 -5.16
N ALA A 105 12.93 15.11 -5.27
CA ALA A 105 12.68 14.04 -4.33
C ALA A 105 13.98 13.36 -3.91
N LEU A 106 14.21 13.22 -2.60
CA LEU A 106 15.35 12.57 -2.00
C LEU A 106 14.89 11.33 -1.24
N ALA A 107 15.12 10.13 -1.78
CA ALA A 107 14.84 8.87 -1.11
C ALA A 107 16.04 8.43 -0.27
N ILE A 108 15.80 8.04 0.98
CA ILE A 108 16.82 7.59 1.92
C ILE A 108 16.65 6.11 2.17
N GLY A 109 17.73 5.35 2.04
CA GLY A 109 17.80 3.92 2.35
C GLY A 109 18.79 3.63 3.46
N ALA A 110 18.69 2.48 4.13
CA ALA A 110 19.68 1.98 5.06
C ALA A 110 20.77 1.19 4.30
N ASP A 111 22.02 1.28 4.73
CA ASP A 111 23.15 0.56 4.13
C ASP A 111 23.42 -0.82 4.74
N GLY A 112 22.65 -1.21 5.74
CA GLY A 112 22.80 -2.48 6.46
C GLY A 112 23.76 -2.45 7.66
N THR A 113 24.60 -1.44 7.80
CA THR A 113 25.62 -1.32 8.85
C THR A 113 25.34 -0.20 9.86
N GLY A 114 24.26 0.54 9.68
CA GLY A 114 23.87 1.68 10.50
C GLY A 114 24.20 3.03 9.88
N GLY A 115 24.55 3.04 8.59
CA GLY A 115 24.63 4.22 7.76
C GLY A 115 23.40 4.36 6.86
N ALA A 116 23.38 5.41 6.05
CA ALA A 116 22.30 5.70 5.12
C ALA A 116 22.81 5.93 3.69
N SER A 117 22.03 5.51 2.70
CA SER A 117 22.18 5.87 1.31
C SER A 117 21.14 6.91 0.89
N ALA A 118 21.45 7.68 -0.16
CA ALA A 118 20.53 8.69 -0.69
C ALA A 118 20.41 8.56 -2.21
N ARG A 119 19.17 8.70 -2.71
CA ARG A 119 18.83 8.71 -4.14
C ARG A 119 18.10 9.99 -4.48
N LEU A 120 18.70 10.77 -5.37
CA LEU A 120 18.08 12.00 -5.89
C LEU A 120 17.28 11.68 -7.14
N GLY A 121 16.11 12.28 -7.24
CA GLY A 121 15.23 12.22 -8.40
C GLY A 121 14.18 13.32 -8.38
N LEU A 122 13.14 13.13 -9.17
CA LEU A 122 12.01 14.05 -9.25
C LEU A 122 10.71 13.34 -8.95
N VAL A 123 9.72 14.09 -8.51
CA VAL A 123 8.32 13.66 -8.52
C VAL A 123 7.84 13.69 -9.96
N ASN A 124 7.78 12.54 -10.61
CA ASN A 124 7.29 12.42 -11.99
C ASN A 124 5.78 12.67 -12.10
N LEU A 125 5.01 12.23 -11.10
CA LEU A 125 3.56 12.42 -11.06
C LEU A 125 3.10 12.60 -9.63
N ALA A 126 2.35 13.67 -9.38
CA ALA A 126 1.56 13.90 -8.19
C ALA A 126 0.06 13.92 -8.59
N GLY A 127 -0.61 12.77 -8.46
CA GLY A 127 -2.00 12.58 -8.90
C GLY A 127 -2.99 12.58 -7.74
N ALA A 128 -4.26 12.34 -8.05
CA ALA A 128 -5.34 12.21 -7.06
C ALA A 128 -5.19 10.93 -6.22
N GLU A 129 -6.07 10.77 -5.23
CA GLU A 129 -6.23 9.52 -4.49
C GLU A 129 -6.55 8.34 -5.42
N TRP A 130 -6.16 7.16 -5.01
CA TRP A 130 -6.39 5.95 -5.78
C TRP A 130 -6.50 4.71 -4.90
N HIS A 131 -7.09 3.65 -5.45
CA HIS A 131 -7.13 2.36 -4.77
C HIS A 131 -6.10 1.41 -5.38
N SER A 132 -5.39 0.70 -4.52
CA SER A 132 -4.51 -0.39 -4.96
C SER A 132 -5.33 -1.55 -5.55
N SER A 133 -4.67 -2.51 -6.18
CA SER A 133 -5.33 -3.72 -6.67
C SER A 133 -5.96 -4.58 -5.57
N ARG A 134 -5.54 -4.38 -4.32
CA ARG A 134 -6.06 -5.06 -3.12
C ARG A 134 -7.10 -4.22 -2.36
N GLY A 135 -7.55 -3.10 -2.93
CA GLY A 135 -8.63 -2.27 -2.40
C GLY A 135 -8.22 -1.25 -1.33
N GLY A 136 -6.93 -1.10 -1.03
CA GLY A 136 -6.46 -0.08 -0.10
C GLY A 136 -6.55 1.31 -0.71
N LEU A 137 -7.19 2.26 -0.02
CA LEU A 137 -7.17 3.66 -0.38
C LEU A 137 -5.79 4.25 -0.08
N ILE A 138 -5.21 4.90 -1.07
CA ILE A 138 -3.95 5.64 -0.98
C ILE A 138 -4.25 7.09 -1.33
N ASP A 139 -3.99 7.99 -0.40
CA ASP A 139 -4.49 9.36 -0.40
C ASP A 139 -3.96 10.22 -1.56
N ARG A 140 -2.84 9.85 -2.16
CA ARG A 140 -2.28 10.49 -3.34
C ARG A 140 -1.43 9.52 -4.15
N ARG A 141 -1.47 9.61 -5.48
CA ARG A 141 -0.58 8.86 -6.33
C ARG A 141 0.71 9.64 -6.53
N ILE A 142 1.80 9.20 -5.91
CA ILE A 142 3.13 9.81 -6.06
C ILE A 142 4.01 8.83 -6.82
N VAL A 143 4.45 9.19 -8.03
CA VAL A 143 5.38 8.42 -8.85
C VAL A 143 6.69 9.20 -8.91
N LEU A 144 7.80 8.50 -8.68
CA LEU A 144 9.13 9.08 -8.64
C LEU A 144 9.94 8.66 -9.86
N ASP A 145 10.69 9.60 -10.42
CA ASP A 145 11.71 9.33 -11.43
C ASP A 145 13.08 9.23 -10.74
N LEU A 146 13.33 8.07 -10.15
CA LEU A 146 14.60 7.68 -9.57
C LEU A 146 14.77 6.16 -9.60
N ARG A 147 16.00 5.70 -9.47
CA ARG A 147 16.31 4.29 -9.30
C ARG A 147 16.46 3.97 -7.83
N LEU A 148 15.83 2.87 -7.40
CA LEU A 148 15.90 2.37 -6.05
C LEU A 148 16.46 0.94 -6.06
N ALA A 149 17.40 0.63 -5.20
CA ALA A 149 17.82 -0.75 -4.98
C ALA A 149 16.76 -1.48 -4.13
N ARG A 150 16.67 -2.81 -4.25
CA ARG A 150 15.65 -3.60 -3.51
C ARG A 150 15.73 -3.44 -1.99
N HIS A 151 16.93 -3.29 -1.46
CA HIS A 151 17.13 -3.10 -0.02
C HIS A 151 16.79 -1.69 0.47
N GLU A 152 16.71 -0.70 -0.44
CA GLU A 152 16.32 0.68 -0.12
C GLU A 152 14.79 0.88 -0.10
N GLU A 153 14.02 -0.13 -0.53
CA GLU A 153 12.56 -0.11 -0.45
C GLU A 153 12.10 -0.03 1.02
N GLY A 154 11.13 0.84 1.30
CA GLY A 154 10.62 1.08 2.67
C GLY A 154 11.18 2.35 3.30
N GLY A 155 12.19 2.97 2.70
CA GLY A 155 12.77 4.21 3.21
C GLY A 155 11.90 5.45 2.95
N PRO A 156 12.09 6.54 3.73
CA PRO A 156 11.38 7.79 3.55
C PRO A 156 11.85 8.51 2.28
N VAL A 157 10.92 9.27 1.71
CA VAL A 157 11.17 10.19 0.60
C VAL A 157 10.91 11.60 1.08
N PHE A 158 11.89 12.49 0.94
CA PHE A 158 11.79 13.89 1.34
C PHE A 158 11.76 14.81 0.12
N ASP A 159 11.14 15.97 0.28
CA ASP A 159 11.25 17.08 -0.67
C ASP A 159 12.53 17.91 -0.41
N ALA A 160 12.75 18.95 -1.23
CA ALA A 160 13.88 19.86 -1.08
C ALA A 160 13.89 20.62 0.25
N ALA A 161 12.73 20.83 0.89
CA ALA A 161 12.61 21.49 2.18
C ALA A 161 12.90 20.53 3.35
N GLY A 162 12.97 19.23 3.11
CA GLY A 162 13.14 18.17 4.12
C GLY A 162 11.82 17.70 4.73
N ALA A 163 10.68 18.04 4.12
CA ALA A 163 9.40 17.48 4.51
C ALA A 163 9.19 16.10 3.85
N CYS A 164 8.60 15.15 4.59
CA CYS A 164 8.44 13.76 4.14
C CYS A 164 7.23 13.64 3.22
N LEU A 165 7.47 13.20 1.99
CA LEU A 165 6.43 12.90 1.01
C LEU A 165 5.76 11.54 1.27
N GLY A 166 6.50 10.58 1.86
CA GLY A 166 6.02 9.24 2.14
C GLY A 166 7.12 8.20 2.19
N MET A 167 6.72 6.92 2.14
CA MET A 167 7.59 5.75 2.12
C MET A 167 7.77 5.23 0.69
N SER A 168 9.01 5.04 0.25
CA SER A 168 9.33 4.50 -1.08
C SER A 168 8.94 3.02 -1.22
N THR A 169 8.43 2.63 -2.37
CA THR A 169 8.13 1.24 -2.69
C THR A 169 8.09 1.01 -4.20
N PHE A 170 8.14 -0.26 -4.62
CA PHE A 170 7.97 -0.62 -6.01
C PHE A 170 6.50 -0.78 -6.38
N GLY A 171 6.07 -0.05 -7.39
CA GLY A 171 4.79 -0.19 -8.06
C GLY A 171 4.86 -1.14 -9.26
N PRO A 172 3.76 -1.21 -10.05
CA PRO A 172 3.71 -2.03 -11.26
C PRO A 172 4.84 -1.69 -12.24
N ARG A 173 5.40 -2.71 -12.91
CA ARG A 173 6.49 -2.58 -13.90
C ARG A 173 7.79 -1.98 -13.35
N GLY A 174 8.04 -2.09 -12.04
CA GLY A 174 9.26 -1.57 -11.41
C GLY A 174 9.29 -0.05 -11.24
N GLN A 175 8.18 0.66 -11.46
CA GLN A 175 8.09 2.07 -11.09
C GLN A 175 8.36 2.25 -9.60
N VAL A 176 9.09 3.30 -9.25
CA VAL A 176 9.18 3.72 -7.84
C VAL A 176 8.00 4.65 -7.54
N ILE A 177 7.28 4.32 -6.50
CA ILE A 177 6.18 5.14 -5.97
C ILE A 177 6.43 5.45 -4.50
N ALA A 178 5.83 6.51 -3.99
CA ALA A 178 5.79 6.76 -2.56
C ALA A 178 4.36 6.53 -2.02
N ILE A 179 4.26 5.76 -0.92
CA ILE A 179 3.04 5.70 -0.12
C ILE A 179 2.99 6.98 0.72
N PRO A 180 2.00 7.86 0.51
CA PRO A 180 1.99 9.18 1.12
C PRO A 180 2.03 9.16 2.65
N THR A 181 2.68 10.16 3.24
CA THR A 181 2.69 10.38 4.70
C THR A 181 1.29 10.41 5.30
N ALA A 182 0.31 11.01 4.60
CA ALA A 182 -1.10 11.03 5.00
C ALA A 182 -1.70 9.63 5.09
N THR A 183 -1.42 8.75 4.10
CA THR A 183 -1.84 7.34 4.13
C THR A 183 -1.21 6.63 5.34
N ILE A 184 0.08 6.80 5.58
CA ILE A 184 0.78 6.18 6.71
C ILE A 184 0.17 6.64 8.04
N ALA A 185 -0.03 7.96 8.20
CA ALA A 185 -0.63 8.55 9.42
C ALA A 185 -2.02 8.00 9.72
N ARG A 186 -2.84 7.73 8.68
CA ARG A 186 -4.18 7.14 8.81
C ARG A 186 -4.13 5.64 9.14
N ILE A 187 -3.17 4.90 8.59
CA ILE A 187 -3.10 3.44 8.70
C ILE A 187 -2.41 2.98 10.00
N VAL A 188 -1.35 3.68 10.44
CA VAL A 188 -0.56 3.30 11.61
C VAL A 188 -1.41 3.09 12.87
N PRO A 189 -2.31 4.00 13.28
CA PRO A 189 -3.14 3.79 14.47
C PRO A 189 -4.03 2.56 14.37
N LEU A 190 -4.59 2.28 13.19
CA LEU A 190 -5.48 1.13 12.96
C LEU A 190 -4.72 -0.19 13.10
N LEU A 191 -3.50 -0.26 12.56
CA LEU A 191 -2.66 -1.46 12.67
C LEU A 191 -2.15 -1.66 14.09
N LEU A 192 -1.78 -0.60 14.81
CA LEU A 192 -1.36 -0.67 16.20
C LEU A 192 -2.48 -1.13 17.15
N GLY A 193 -3.73 -0.78 16.84
CA GLY A 193 -4.90 -1.18 17.63
C GLY A 193 -5.35 -2.61 17.36
N ASN A 194 -5.38 -3.03 16.10
CA ASN A 194 -6.04 -4.27 15.67
C ASN A 194 -5.13 -5.28 14.96
N GLY A 195 -3.87 -4.95 14.72
CA GLY A 195 -2.91 -5.78 13.98
C GLY A 195 -3.21 -5.90 12.47
N ARG A 196 -4.42 -5.59 12.05
CA ARG A 196 -4.89 -5.67 10.65
C ARG A 196 -5.99 -4.64 10.37
N ILE A 197 -6.24 -4.41 9.09
CA ILE A 197 -7.38 -3.59 8.65
C ILE A 197 -8.47 -4.52 8.15
N ALA A 198 -9.62 -4.46 8.82
CA ALA A 198 -10.82 -5.15 8.38
C ALA A 198 -11.24 -4.67 6.99
N ARG A 199 -11.66 -5.58 6.13
CA ARG A 199 -12.14 -5.28 4.78
C ARG A 199 -13.38 -6.07 4.45
N GLY A 200 -14.26 -5.44 3.68
CA GLY A 200 -15.43 -6.09 3.15
C GLY A 200 -15.05 -7.26 2.23
N TRP A 201 -15.89 -8.28 2.25
CA TRP A 201 -15.69 -9.52 1.53
C TRP A 201 -17.01 -10.16 1.13
N LEU A 202 -17.05 -10.78 -0.05
CA LEU A 202 -18.21 -11.53 -0.55
C LEU A 202 -17.99 -13.05 -0.53
N GLY A 203 -16.76 -13.51 -0.48
CA GLY A 203 -16.45 -14.94 -0.51
C GLY A 203 -16.54 -15.55 -1.91
N VAL A 204 -16.12 -14.82 -2.95
CA VAL A 204 -16.10 -15.29 -4.34
C VAL A 204 -14.71 -15.17 -4.94
N ALA A 205 -14.34 -16.14 -5.79
CA ALA A 205 -13.25 -15.98 -6.76
C ALA A 205 -13.84 -15.54 -8.09
N LEU A 206 -13.25 -14.49 -8.68
CA LEU A 206 -13.78 -13.85 -9.89
C LEU A 206 -12.76 -13.88 -11.02
N GLN A 207 -13.23 -14.10 -12.24
CA GLN A 207 -12.44 -14.03 -13.47
C GLN A 207 -13.12 -13.11 -14.49
N ALA A 208 -12.32 -12.25 -15.14
CA ALA A 208 -12.84 -11.40 -16.19
C ALA A 208 -13.24 -12.25 -17.42
N VAL A 209 -14.45 -12.02 -17.93
CA VAL A 209 -15.02 -12.70 -19.10
C VAL A 209 -15.75 -11.72 -20.02
N ALA A 210 -15.85 -12.06 -21.29
CA ALA A 210 -16.74 -11.36 -22.21
C ALA A 210 -18.21 -11.75 -21.92
N VAL A 211 -19.12 -10.77 -21.98
CA VAL A 211 -20.55 -11.04 -21.94
C VAL A 211 -20.97 -11.58 -23.31
N PRO A 212 -21.72 -12.70 -23.38
CA PRO A 212 -22.23 -13.24 -24.63
C PRO A 212 -22.99 -12.17 -25.43
N ASP A 213 -22.81 -12.15 -26.75
CA ASP A 213 -23.35 -11.12 -27.64
C ASP A 213 -24.86 -10.92 -27.48
N ALA A 214 -25.60 -12.04 -27.38
CA ALA A 214 -27.05 -12.03 -27.17
C ALA A 214 -27.52 -11.35 -25.86
N LEU A 215 -26.62 -11.19 -24.89
CA LEU A 215 -26.93 -10.62 -23.58
C LEU A 215 -26.34 -9.20 -23.36
N ARG A 216 -25.57 -8.69 -24.32
CA ARG A 216 -24.89 -7.38 -24.17
C ARG A 216 -25.85 -6.23 -24.00
N GLU A 217 -26.95 -6.23 -24.72
CA GLU A 217 -28.01 -5.18 -24.63
C GLU A 217 -28.61 -5.22 -23.22
N ALA A 218 -29.09 -6.35 -22.75
CA ALA A 218 -29.65 -6.50 -21.41
C ALA A 218 -28.65 -6.23 -20.30
N ALA A 219 -27.38 -6.61 -20.51
CA ALA A 219 -26.29 -6.36 -19.56
C ALA A 219 -25.86 -4.89 -19.54
N GLY A 220 -25.99 -4.16 -20.64
CA GLY A 220 -25.49 -2.79 -20.81
C GLY A 220 -23.96 -2.68 -20.86
N GLN A 221 -23.26 -3.81 -21.07
CA GLN A 221 -21.80 -3.88 -21.14
C GLN A 221 -21.31 -5.15 -21.83
N SER A 222 -20.09 -5.12 -22.38
CA SER A 222 -19.47 -6.22 -23.12
C SER A 222 -18.62 -7.17 -22.30
N SER A 223 -18.36 -6.88 -21.02
CA SER A 223 -17.54 -7.70 -20.13
C SER A 223 -18.13 -7.74 -18.72
N GLY A 224 -17.80 -8.79 -17.95
CA GLY A 224 -18.20 -8.97 -16.58
C GLY A 224 -17.18 -9.80 -15.80
N LEU A 225 -17.49 -10.13 -14.56
CA LEU A 225 -16.68 -10.99 -13.72
C LEU A 225 -17.43 -12.30 -13.45
N MET A 226 -16.98 -13.40 -14.04
CA MET A 226 -17.55 -14.73 -13.77
C MET A 226 -17.14 -15.20 -12.39
N VAL A 227 -18.09 -15.69 -11.63
CA VAL A 227 -17.88 -16.36 -10.34
C VAL A 227 -17.31 -17.77 -10.63
N MET A 228 -16.05 -17.96 -10.28
CA MET A 228 -15.34 -19.23 -10.47
C MET A 228 -15.57 -20.19 -9.30
N SER A 229 -15.67 -19.64 -8.10
CA SER A 229 -15.98 -20.39 -6.89
C SER A 229 -16.62 -19.49 -5.85
N VAL A 230 -17.36 -20.11 -4.94
CA VAL A 230 -18.02 -19.45 -3.80
C VAL A 230 -17.59 -20.17 -2.54
N VAL A 231 -17.16 -19.41 -1.54
CA VAL A 231 -16.78 -19.97 -0.24
C VAL A 231 -18.04 -20.42 0.51
N ALA A 232 -18.07 -21.69 0.93
CA ALA A 232 -19.21 -22.24 1.67
C ALA A 232 -19.49 -21.45 2.94
N GLY A 233 -20.77 -21.10 3.17
CA GLY A 233 -21.19 -20.29 4.29
C GLY A 233 -20.78 -18.80 4.22
N GLY A 234 -20.08 -18.40 3.17
CA GLY A 234 -19.72 -16.99 2.92
C GLY A 234 -20.92 -16.15 2.46
N PRO A 235 -20.77 -14.80 2.44
CA PRO A 235 -21.86 -13.88 2.08
C PRO A 235 -22.52 -14.19 0.75
N ALA A 236 -21.72 -14.43 -0.30
CA ALA A 236 -22.25 -14.78 -1.62
C ALA A 236 -23.02 -16.10 -1.63
N ALA A 237 -22.56 -17.12 -0.88
CA ALA A 237 -23.27 -18.40 -0.74
C ALA A 237 -24.61 -18.19 -0.04
N GLN A 238 -24.65 -17.40 1.04
CA GLN A 238 -25.87 -17.07 1.77
C GLN A 238 -26.87 -16.29 0.91
N ALA A 239 -26.39 -15.44 0.02
CA ALA A 239 -27.20 -14.70 -0.95
C ALA A 239 -27.62 -15.56 -2.15
N GLY A 240 -27.19 -16.84 -2.22
CA GLY A 240 -27.52 -17.76 -3.31
C GLY A 240 -26.75 -17.47 -4.63
N ILE A 241 -25.60 -16.80 -4.55
CA ILE A 241 -24.69 -16.64 -5.71
C ILE A 241 -23.97 -17.98 -5.93
N VAL A 242 -23.84 -18.40 -7.17
CA VAL A 242 -23.24 -19.68 -7.55
C VAL A 242 -22.14 -19.51 -8.59
N ALA A 243 -21.28 -20.53 -8.72
CA ALA A 243 -20.29 -20.57 -9.78
C ALA A 243 -20.99 -20.57 -11.15
N GLY A 244 -20.44 -19.79 -12.09
CA GLY A 244 -21.03 -19.56 -13.41
C GLY A 244 -21.86 -18.26 -13.52
N ASP A 245 -22.26 -17.64 -12.42
CA ASP A 245 -22.84 -16.30 -12.45
C ASP A 245 -21.83 -15.30 -13.02
N ILE A 246 -22.28 -14.32 -13.83
CA ILE A 246 -21.42 -13.26 -14.34
C ILE A 246 -21.84 -11.94 -13.69
N VAL A 247 -21.05 -11.45 -12.74
CA VAL A 247 -21.32 -10.18 -12.05
C VAL A 247 -21.05 -9.01 -12.99
N LEU A 248 -22.06 -8.16 -13.18
CA LEU A 248 -22.04 -6.99 -14.05
C LEU A 248 -21.75 -5.70 -13.28
N SER A 249 -22.35 -5.53 -12.10
CA SER A 249 -22.12 -4.36 -11.25
C SER A 249 -22.34 -4.68 -9.78
N VAL A 250 -21.76 -3.83 -8.92
CA VAL A 250 -22.00 -3.77 -7.49
C VAL A 250 -22.47 -2.36 -7.18
N ASP A 251 -23.65 -2.19 -6.60
CA ASP A 251 -24.29 -0.89 -6.33
C ASP A 251 -24.23 0.05 -7.55
N GLY A 252 -24.59 -0.46 -8.74
CA GLY A 252 -24.54 0.27 -9.99
C GLY A 252 -23.14 0.54 -10.55
N THR A 253 -22.07 0.25 -9.82
CA THR A 253 -20.68 0.39 -10.31
C THR A 253 -20.31 -0.82 -11.16
N SER A 254 -20.08 -0.60 -12.47
CA SER A 254 -19.76 -1.67 -13.41
C SER A 254 -18.45 -2.38 -13.10
N THR A 255 -18.46 -3.72 -13.27
CA THR A 255 -17.31 -4.60 -13.02
C THR A 255 -16.17 -4.44 -14.03
N HIS A 256 -16.41 -3.87 -15.24
CA HIS A 256 -15.31 -3.58 -16.16
C HIS A 256 -14.32 -2.53 -15.59
N ARG A 257 -14.72 -1.79 -14.58
CA ARG A 257 -13.91 -0.85 -13.81
C ARG A 257 -13.49 -1.45 -12.48
N PHE A 258 -12.90 -2.64 -12.48
CA PHE A 258 -12.56 -3.42 -11.28
C PHE A 258 -11.91 -2.59 -10.16
N ARG A 259 -11.01 -1.64 -10.50
CA ARG A 259 -10.40 -0.75 -9.51
C ARG A 259 -11.42 0.13 -8.77
N LYS A 260 -12.56 0.48 -9.42
CA LYS A 260 -13.61 1.26 -8.77
C LYS A 260 -14.47 0.42 -7.82
N LEU A 261 -14.50 -0.91 -8.02
CA LEU A 261 -15.21 -1.81 -7.11
C LEU A 261 -14.52 -1.92 -5.75
N ALA A 262 -13.20 -1.74 -5.70
CA ALA A 262 -12.44 -1.85 -4.46
C ALA A 262 -12.94 -0.93 -3.34
N ARG A 263 -13.51 0.24 -3.69
CA ARG A 263 -14.13 1.17 -2.74
C ARG A 263 -15.37 0.61 -2.03
N HIS A 264 -16.08 -0.36 -2.68
CA HIS A 264 -17.28 -0.98 -2.08
C HIS A 264 -16.93 -2.02 -1.00
N PHE A 265 -15.63 -2.34 -0.82
CA PHE A 265 -15.14 -3.35 0.12
C PHE A 265 -14.16 -2.76 1.15
N GLY A 266 -14.32 -1.48 1.49
CA GLY A 266 -13.64 -0.85 2.62
C GLY A 266 -14.13 -1.40 3.97
N SER A 267 -13.49 -1.00 5.07
CA SER A 267 -13.94 -1.37 6.42
C SER A 267 -15.35 -0.87 6.75
N ASP A 268 -15.72 0.27 6.19
CA ASP A 268 -17.03 0.92 6.31
C ASP A 268 -18.16 0.19 5.59
N SER A 269 -17.82 -0.73 4.70
CA SER A 269 -18.80 -1.55 3.96
C SER A 269 -19.25 -2.80 4.72
N ILE A 270 -18.53 -3.21 5.76
CA ILE A 270 -18.84 -4.42 6.53
C ILE A 270 -20.21 -4.28 7.21
N GLY A 271 -21.06 -5.30 7.01
CA GLY A 271 -22.44 -5.31 7.50
C GLY A 271 -23.45 -4.59 6.58
N ARG A 272 -22.99 -3.88 5.54
CA ARG A 272 -23.90 -3.25 4.56
C ARG A 272 -24.37 -4.24 3.51
N ASN A 273 -25.59 -4.04 3.02
CA ASN A 273 -26.09 -4.73 1.84
C ASN A 273 -25.55 -4.02 0.58
N ALA A 274 -25.12 -4.82 -0.38
CA ALA A 274 -24.76 -4.39 -1.73
C ALA A 274 -25.62 -5.12 -2.77
N ASP A 275 -26.10 -4.40 -3.76
CA ASP A 275 -26.86 -4.96 -4.86
C ASP A 275 -25.93 -5.46 -5.96
N LEU A 276 -25.82 -6.78 -6.12
CA LEU A 276 -25.06 -7.42 -7.18
C LEU A 276 -25.96 -7.69 -8.38
N ARG A 277 -25.77 -6.92 -9.46
CA ARG A 277 -26.42 -7.21 -10.74
C ARG A 277 -25.57 -8.23 -11.47
N LEU A 278 -26.18 -9.35 -11.88
CA LEU A 278 -25.46 -10.47 -12.49
C LEU A 278 -26.30 -11.15 -13.58
N ILE A 279 -25.63 -11.92 -14.45
CA ILE A 279 -26.25 -12.85 -15.40
C ILE A 279 -26.24 -14.23 -14.77
N ARG A 280 -27.42 -14.85 -14.72
CA ARG A 280 -27.63 -16.25 -14.33
C ARG A 280 -28.52 -16.93 -15.38
N SER A 281 -28.05 -18.06 -15.94
CA SER A 281 -28.83 -18.84 -16.94
C SER A 281 -29.41 -17.99 -18.05
N GLY A 282 -28.66 -17.01 -18.57
CA GLY A 282 -29.09 -16.11 -19.64
C GLY A 282 -30.00 -14.96 -19.26
N THR A 283 -30.30 -14.79 -17.97
CA THR A 283 -31.17 -13.70 -17.48
C THR A 283 -30.37 -12.76 -16.58
N VAL A 284 -30.60 -11.45 -16.72
CA VAL A 284 -30.02 -10.44 -15.81
C VAL A 284 -30.90 -10.32 -14.57
N ILE A 285 -30.32 -10.54 -13.40
CA ILE A 285 -30.99 -10.45 -12.09
C ILE A 285 -30.17 -9.57 -11.15
N THR A 286 -30.82 -9.09 -10.08
CA THR A 286 -30.16 -8.40 -8.96
C THR A 286 -30.28 -9.24 -7.70
N VAL A 287 -29.15 -9.44 -7.01
CA VAL A 287 -29.08 -10.24 -5.80
C VAL A 287 -28.53 -9.34 -4.69
N PRO A 288 -29.34 -9.00 -3.66
CA PRO A 288 -28.85 -8.28 -2.49
C PRO A 288 -27.94 -9.20 -1.68
N THR A 289 -26.77 -8.71 -1.33
CA THR A 289 -25.74 -9.50 -0.63
C THR A 289 -25.15 -8.67 0.48
N THR A 290 -25.17 -9.21 1.72
CA THR A 290 -24.52 -8.54 2.86
C THR A 290 -23.02 -8.71 2.76
N ILE A 291 -22.27 -7.61 2.84
CA ILE A 291 -20.80 -7.65 2.85
C ILE A 291 -20.33 -8.05 4.25
N ALA A 292 -19.60 -9.17 4.37
CA ALA A 292 -18.98 -9.58 5.63
C ALA A 292 -17.55 -9.08 5.76
N GLU A 293 -16.97 -9.20 6.93
CA GLU A 293 -15.53 -9.02 7.12
C GLU A 293 -14.76 -10.18 6.49
N ARG A 294 -13.66 -9.87 5.79
CA ARG A 294 -12.75 -10.88 5.25
C ARG A 294 -12.13 -11.67 6.40
N PRO A 295 -12.21 -13.02 6.43
CA PRO A 295 -11.53 -13.84 7.42
C PRO A 295 -10.03 -13.54 7.46
N ALA A 296 -9.41 -13.69 8.63
CA ALA A 296 -7.95 -13.69 8.75
C ALA A 296 -7.40 -14.90 7.96
N ALA A 297 -6.31 -14.70 7.23
CA ALA A 297 -5.62 -15.77 6.49
C ALA A 297 -4.69 -16.55 7.40
#